data_71c8c8351c1db23e017df0688fe85d08
#
_entry.id   71c8c8351c1db23e017df0688fe85d08
#
_cell.length_a   1.000
_cell.length_b   1.000
_cell.length_c   1.000
_cell.angle_alpha   90.00
_cell.angle_beta   90.00
_cell.angle_gamma   90.00
#
_symmetry.space_group_name_H-M   'P 1'
#
loop_
_entity.id
_entity.type
_entity.pdbx_description
1 polymer ?
#
loop_
_entity_poly.entity_id
_entity_poly.type
_entity_poly.pdbx_seq_one_letter_code
_entity_poly.pdbx_strand_id
1 'polypeptide(L)'
;MTTVRDMTNDLLNKEGVDPDGYYGYQCKDVFDYVTLTVNGKIAYGNAIDIPAIAESAGCEYIENPWEAGVIPQEGDVLVYRVDGLEYGHCGYVLDADENYVYTLEQNVDGNADFLEVGGPLRKRTRPYQGNGLTVIGWARPAYDNAEYEAPVEAGDFAGVNKIKDETGTMTVNVESLNVRTEPSTDSEIVASYENGGEFNYDSVYEGNGYRWLSYVSYSGDRRYVAYKDLNSGEYFGEVY
;
A
#
# COMPACT_ATOMS: atom_id res chain seq x y z
N MET A 1 4.19 20.99 -2.29
CA MET A 1 3.05 20.25 -1.71
C MET A 1 3.30 18.79 -1.96
N THR A 2 2.96 17.91 -1.05
CA THR A 2 3.30 16.48 -1.11
C THR A 2 2.11 15.68 -1.61
N THR A 3 2.31 14.87 -2.65
CA THR A 3 1.29 13.93 -3.14
C THR A 3 1.31 12.63 -2.32
N VAL A 4 0.25 11.81 -2.43
CA VAL A 4 0.23 10.46 -1.83
C VAL A 4 1.40 9.63 -2.34
N ARG A 5 1.65 9.67 -3.65
CA ARG A 5 2.76 8.96 -4.31
C ARG A 5 4.13 9.36 -3.76
N ASP A 6 4.38 10.67 -3.59
CA ASP A 6 5.64 11.16 -3.03
C ASP A 6 5.85 10.62 -1.61
N MET A 7 4.80 10.65 -0.79
CA MET A 7 4.84 10.13 0.58
C MET A 7 5.08 8.62 0.62
N THR A 8 4.36 7.86 -0.19
CA THR A 8 4.54 6.40 -0.28
C THR A 8 5.96 6.04 -0.69
N ASN A 9 6.48 6.67 -1.76
CA ASN A 9 7.85 6.44 -2.23
C ASN A 9 8.87 6.85 -1.17
N ASP A 10 8.67 7.96 -0.50
CA ASP A 10 9.58 8.41 0.56
C ASP A 10 9.63 7.40 1.72
N LEU A 11 8.48 6.96 2.23
CA LEU A 11 8.41 5.97 3.31
C LEU A 11 8.97 4.60 2.91
N LEU A 12 8.72 4.14 1.68
CA LEU A 12 9.25 2.86 1.18
C LEU A 12 10.78 2.82 1.10
N ASN A 13 11.43 3.98 0.98
CA ASN A 13 12.89 4.11 0.91
C ASN A 13 13.55 4.40 2.27
N LYS A 14 12.79 4.40 3.37
CA LYS A 14 13.32 4.64 4.73
C LYS A 14 13.42 3.35 5.52
N GLU A 15 14.43 3.27 6.38
CA GLU A 15 14.50 2.24 7.41
C GLU A 15 13.45 2.47 8.49
N GLY A 16 13.23 3.72 8.87
CA GLY A 16 12.26 4.17 9.86
C GLY A 16 12.18 5.69 9.89
N VAL A 17 11.23 6.21 10.65
CA VAL A 17 11.03 7.64 10.87
C VAL A 17 10.91 7.92 12.37
N ASP A 18 11.50 9.03 12.82
CA ASP A 18 11.48 9.52 14.19
C ASP A 18 11.49 11.06 14.14
N PRO A 19 10.34 11.69 13.82
CA PRO A 19 10.28 13.13 13.60
C PRO A 19 10.37 13.95 14.88
N ASP A 20 10.11 13.38 16.04
CA ASP A 20 10.17 14.09 17.33
C ASP A 20 11.46 13.81 18.14
N GLY A 21 12.24 12.80 17.74
CA GLY A 21 13.49 12.40 18.37
C GLY A 21 13.34 11.69 19.72
N TYR A 22 12.14 11.17 20.02
CA TYR A 22 11.87 10.50 21.29
C TYR A 22 11.55 9.01 21.08
N TYR A 23 12.23 8.15 21.82
CA TYR A 23 12.01 6.70 21.87
C TYR A 23 12.32 5.96 20.56
N GLY A 24 13.02 6.62 19.60
CA GLY A 24 13.37 6.01 18.32
C GLY A 24 12.14 5.69 17.46
N TYR A 25 12.18 4.61 16.69
CA TYR A 25 11.17 4.28 15.70
C TYR A 25 9.86 3.73 16.30
N GLN A 26 9.00 4.58 16.84
CA GLN A 26 7.71 4.20 17.39
C GLN A 26 6.60 4.16 16.31
N CYS A 27 5.53 3.40 16.55
CA CYS A 27 4.43 3.31 15.58
C CYS A 27 3.78 4.69 15.31
N LYS A 28 3.65 5.53 16.35
CA LYS A 28 3.07 6.87 16.24
C LYS A 28 3.89 7.81 15.37
N ASP A 29 5.20 7.60 15.25
CA ASP A 29 6.08 8.42 14.42
C ASP A 29 5.73 8.35 12.94
N VAL A 30 5.13 7.26 12.49
CA VAL A 30 4.59 7.16 11.13
C VAL A 30 3.52 8.21 10.89
N PHE A 31 2.57 8.37 11.82
CA PHE A 31 1.55 9.42 11.74
C PHE A 31 2.17 10.82 11.81
N ASP A 32 3.07 11.04 12.74
CA ASP A 32 3.72 12.34 12.93
C ASP A 32 4.58 12.73 11.72
N TYR A 33 5.29 11.78 11.15
CA TYR A 33 6.08 12.02 9.94
C TYR A 33 5.20 12.42 8.76
N VAL A 34 4.12 11.69 8.55
CA VAL A 34 3.15 11.98 7.47
C VAL A 34 2.52 13.35 7.68
N THR A 35 2.02 13.65 8.86
CA THR A 35 1.35 14.94 9.13
C THR A 35 2.31 16.11 9.12
N LEU A 36 3.54 15.93 9.59
CA LEU A 36 4.59 16.95 9.51
C LEU A 36 4.93 17.26 8.05
N THR A 37 5.09 16.22 7.22
CA THR A 37 5.50 16.37 5.82
C THR A 37 4.37 16.95 4.95
N VAL A 38 3.13 16.49 5.15
CA VAL A 38 1.98 16.90 4.34
C VAL A 38 1.37 18.20 4.85
N ASN A 39 1.16 18.32 6.16
CA ASN A 39 0.39 19.40 6.78
C ASN A 39 1.25 20.40 7.56
N GLY A 40 2.56 20.11 7.74
CA GLY A 40 3.45 20.91 8.56
C GLY A 40 3.14 20.88 10.06
N LYS A 41 2.52 19.80 10.55
CA LYS A 41 2.00 19.70 11.93
C LYS A 41 2.35 18.36 12.56
N ILE A 42 2.59 18.38 13.87
CA ILE A 42 2.64 17.21 14.75
C ILE A 42 1.58 17.39 15.83
N ALA A 43 0.87 16.31 16.17
CA ALA A 43 -0.10 16.29 17.27
C ALA A 43 0.33 15.27 18.34
N TYR A 44 0.50 15.73 19.58
CA TYR A 44 0.99 14.90 20.67
C TYR A 44 -0.10 13.93 21.18
N GLY A 45 0.32 12.71 21.49
CA GLY A 45 -0.52 11.62 21.99
C GLY A 45 -0.01 10.26 21.50
N ASN A 46 -0.67 9.20 21.92
CA ASN A 46 -0.40 7.85 21.47
C ASN A 46 -1.17 7.53 20.18
N ALA A 47 -0.91 6.38 19.57
CA ALA A 47 -1.65 5.95 18.38
C ALA A 47 -3.17 5.85 18.63
N ILE A 48 -3.58 5.41 19.82
CA ILE A 48 -5.01 5.32 20.21
C ILE A 48 -5.69 6.70 20.33
N ASP A 49 -4.92 7.77 20.49
CA ASP A 49 -5.41 9.14 20.63
C ASP A 49 -5.64 9.82 19.27
N ILE A 50 -5.16 9.22 18.16
CA ILE A 50 -5.28 9.79 16.80
C ILE A 50 -6.72 10.23 16.48
N PRO A 51 -7.80 9.49 16.84
CA PRO A 51 -9.19 9.96 16.63
C PRO A 51 -9.46 11.35 17.20
N ALA A 52 -8.88 11.68 18.36
CA ALA A 52 -9.08 12.95 19.04
C ALA A 52 -8.14 14.06 18.56
N ILE A 53 -6.98 13.70 17.98
CA ILE A 53 -5.92 14.67 17.61
C ILE A 53 -5.77 14.87 16.10
N ALA A 54 -6.40 14.05 15.26
CA ALA A 54 -6.25 14.08 13.81
C ALA A 54 -6.55 15.47 13.21
N GLU A 55 -7.65 16.12 13.64
CA GLU A 55 -8.01 17.44 13.14
C GLU A 55 -6.93 18.48 13.46
N SER A 56 -6.36 18.44 14.66
CA SER A 56 -5.25 19.36 15.05
C SER A 56 -3.99 19.11 14.23
N ALA A 57 -3.78 17.88 13.76
CA ALA A 57 -2.71 17.50 12.83
C ALA A 57 -3.03 17.81 11.36
N GLY A 58 -4.24 18.35 11.08
CA GLY A 58 -4.68 18.70 9.73
C GLY A 58 -5.21 17.52 8.93
N CYS A 59 -5.67 16.47 9.59
CA CYS A 59 -6.28 15.29 8.98
C CYS A 59 -7.78 15.25 9.23
N GLU A 60 -8.52 14.71 8.29
CA GLU A 60 -9.86 14.17 8.53
C GLU A 60 -9.71 12.83 9.26
N TYR A 61 -10.52 12.59 10.29
CA TYR A 61 -10.60 11.25 10.90
C TYR A 61 -11.88 10.56 10.45
N ILE A 62 -11.74 9.35 9.95
CA ILE A 62 -12.84 8.50 9.49
C ILE A 62 -12.90 7.30 10.43
N GLU A 63 -13.97 7.23 11.24
CA GLU A 63 -14.23 6.06 12.08
C GLU A 63 -14.56 4.87 11.19
N ASN A 64 -14.06 3.68 11.53
CA ASN A 64 -14.38 2.48 10.78
C ASN A 64 -15.87 2.12 10.93
N PRO A 65 -16.71 2.29 9.89
CA PRO A 65 -18.14 2.05 10.00
C PRO A 65 -18.51 0.58 9.92
N TRP A 66 -17.58 -0.32 9.62
CA TRP A 66 -17.82 -1.73 9.35
C TRP A 66 -18.85 -1.97 8.22
N GLU A 67 -18.90 -1.06 7.26
CA GLU A 67 -19.79 -1.12 6.10
C GLU A 67 -18.99 -1.52 4.85
N ALA A 68 -19.56 -2.41 4.03
CA ALA A 68 -18.95 -2.82 2.78
C ALA A 68 -18.69 -1.63 1.85
N GLY A 69 -17.52 -1.58 1.26
CA GLY A 69 -17.09 -0.52 0.35
C GLY A 69 -16.57 0.75 1.03
N VAL A 70 -16.63 0.86 2.36
CA VAL A 70 -15.97 1.96 3.10
C VAL A 70 -14.66 1.44 3.68
N ILE A 71 -13.60 1.61 2.91
CA ILE A 71 -12.25 1.13 3.20
C ILE A 71 -11.25 2.30 3.23
N PRO A 72 -10.12 2.18 3.96
CA PRO A 72 -9.05 3.15 3.88
C PRO A 72 -8.42 3.17 2.48
N GLN A 73 -7.78 4.28 2.15
CA GLN A 73 -7.11 4.51 0.87
C GLN A 73 -5.59 4.60 1.08
N GLU A 74 -4.81 4.41 0.02
CA GLU A 74 -3.38 4.74 0.05
C GLU A 74 -3.17 6.16 0.57
N GLY A 75 -2.23 6.31 1.48
CA GLY A 75 -1.96 7.61 2.12
C GLY A 75 -2.67 7.83 3.45
N ASP A 76 -3.71 7.07 3.77
CA ASP A 76 -4.34 7.12 5.10
C ASP A 76 -3.38 6.56 6.17
N VAL A 77 -3.55 6.99 7.41
CA VAL A 77 -2.89 6.37 8.56
C VAL A 77 -3.92 5.62 9.39
N LEU A 78 -3.83 4.30 9.33
CA LEU A 78 -4.73 3.37 10.01
C LEU A 78 -4.47 3.39 11.52
N VAL A 79 -5.54 3.27 12.30
CA VAL A 79 -5.49 3.24 13.77
C VAL A 79 -6.06 1.93 14.28
N TYR A 80 -5.26 1.25 15.10
CA TYR A 80 -5.64 -0.01 15.73
C TYR A 80 -5.84 0.15 17.23
N ARG A 81 -6.91 -0.45 17.75
CA ARG A 81 -6.93 -0.89 19.15
C ARG A 81 -6.16 -2.20 19.24
N VAL A 82 -5.32 -2.32 20.25
CA VAL A 82 -4.52 -3.52 20.53
C VAL A 82 -4.96 -4.11 21.86
N ASP A 83 -5.31 -5.38 21.87
CA ASP A 83 -5.75 -6.06 23.10
C ASP A 83 -4.65 -6.05 24.16
N GLY A 84 -4.98 -5.53 25.33
CA GLY A 84 -4.03 -5.46 26.45
C GLY A 84 -2.99 -4.33 26.40
N LEU A 85 -3.01 -3.48 25.35
CA LEU A 85 -2.14 -2.30 25.24
C LEU A 85 -2.98 -1.01 25.17
N GLU A 86 -2.73 -0.09 26.09
CA GLU A 86 -3.43 1.20 26.16
C GLU A 86 -3.00 2.22 25.10
N TYR A 87 -1.81 2.03 24.50
CA TYR A 87 -1.24 2.98 23.54
C TYR A 87 -1.79 2.82 22.11
N GLY A 88 -2.42 1.67 21.83
CA GLY A 88 -2.86 1.31 20.49
C GLY A 88 -1.69 1.08 19.52
N HIS A 89 -2.00 1.11 18.23
CA HIS A 89 -1.01 0.99 17.15
C HIS A 89 -1.49 1.77 15.92
N CYS A 90 -0.59 2.14 15.02
CA CYS A 90 -0.94 2.75 13.74
C CYS A 90 0.04 2.36 12.64
N GLY A 91 -0.38 2.56 11.39
CA GLY A 91 0.43 2.30 10.21
C GLY A 91 -0.06 3.07 9.01
N TYR A 92 0.85 3.40 8.11
CA TYR A 92 0.55 4.03 6.82
C TYR A 92 -0.06 3.02 5.86
N VAL A 93 -1.18 3.36 5.23
CA VAL A 93 -1.88 2.48 4.29
C VAL A 93 -1.22 2.56 2.92
N LEU A 94 -0.81 1.41 2.41
CA LEU A 94 -0.32 1.22 1.05
C LEU A 94 -1.47 0.84 0.11
N ASP A 95 -2.40 0.01 0.61
CA ASP A 95 -3.56 -0.48 -0.12
C ASP A 95 -4.56 -1.10 0.85
N ALA A 96 -5.81 -1.29 0.43
CA ALA A 96 -6.82 -2.00 1.21
C ALA A 96 -7.87 -2.63 0.29
N ASP A 97 -8.42 -3.74 0.73
CA ASP A 97 -9.61 -4.37 0.17
C ASP A 97 -10.66 -4.62 1.26
N GLU A 98 -11.75 -5.29 0.96
CA GLU A 98 -12.82 -5.56 1.94
C GLU A 98 -12.40 -6.49 3.10
N ASN A 99 -11.29 -7.22 2.97
CA ASN A 99 -10.85 -8.22 3.92
C ASN A 99 -9.55 -7.84 4.63
N TYR A 100 -8.65 -7.13 3.94
CA TYR A 100 -7.30 -6.86 4.39
C TYR A 100 -6.89 -5.42 4.15
N VAL A 101 -5.98 -4.95 5.00
CA VAL A 101 -5.21 -3.72 4.82
C VAL A 101 -3.74 -4.05 4.68
N TYR A 102 -3.08 -3.36 3.76
CA TYR A 102 -1.66 -3.48 3.46
C TYR A 102 -0.98 -2.21 3.94
N THR A 103 -0.07 -2.33 4.91
CA THR A 103 0.45 -1.17 5.64
C THR A 103 1.97 -1.16 5.71
N LEU A 104 2.54 0.04 5.94
CA LEU A 104 3.87 0.23 6.50
C LEU A 104 3.73 0.57 7.99
N GLU A 105 4.33 -0.23 8.83
CA GLU A 105 4.23 -0.11 10.29
C GLU A 105 5.60 -0.11 10.93
N GLN A 106 5.76 0.65 12.00
CA GLN A 106 6.95 0.65 12.86
C GLN A 106 6.67 -0.05 14.18
N ASN A 107 7.75 -0.48 14.83
CA ASN A 107 7.71 -1.09 16.16
C ASN A 107 6.86 -2.36 16.22
N VAL A 108 7.02 -3.24 15.22
CA VAL A 108 6.24 -4.49 15.07
C VAL A 108 7.08 -5.76 15.13
N ASP A 109 8.38 -5.65 15.35
CA ASP A 109 9.29 -6.80 15.31
C ASP A 109 9.40 -7.53 16.67
N GLY A 110 8.65 -7.10 17.69
CA GLY A 110 8.63 -7.75 19.02
C GLY A 110 9.95 -7.64 19.77
N ASN A 111 10.73 -6.59 19.50
CA ASN A 111 12.00 -6.32 20.18
C ASN A 111 11.77 -6.03 21.68
N ALA A 112 12.63 -6.56 22.56
CA ALA A 112 12.58 -6.27 23.98
C ALA A 112 12.78 -4.78 24.32
N ASP A 113 13.49 -4.05 23.46
CA ASP A 113 13.78 -2.62 23.61
C ASP A 113 12.74 -1.72 22.91
N PHE A 114 11.62 -2.27 22.46
CA PHE A 114 10.63 -1.59 21.62
C PHE A 114 10.06 -0.31 22.25
N LEU A 115 10.01 -0.21 23.57
CA LEU A 115 9.54 0.97 24.29
C LEU A 115 10.55 2.13 24.31
N GLU A 116 11.84 1.85 24.06
CA GLU A 116 12.91 2.84 24.13
C GLU A 116 13.47 3.22 22.76
N VAL A 117 13.58 2.23 21.88
CA VAL A 117 14.23 2.41 20.56
C VAL A 117 13.32 2.09 19.39
N GLY A 118 12.16 1.45 19.65
CA GLY A 118 11.22 1.05 18.63
C GLY A 118 11.79 0.04 17.64
N GLY A 119 11.24 -0.01 16.44
CA GLY A 119 11.67 -0.90 15.36
C GLY A 119 11.38 -0.34 13.99
N PRO A 120 12.12 -0.78 12.96
CA PRO A 120 12.07 -0.21 11.62
C PRO A 120 10.72 -0.39 10.94
N LEU A 121 10.51 0.33 9.84
CA LEU A 121 9.35 0.19 8.96
C LEU A 121 9.29 -1.22 8.38
N ARG A 122 8.11 -1.83 8.45
CA ARG A 122 7.81 -3.15 7.91
C ARG A 122 6.51 -3.13 7.14
N LYS A 123 6.49 -3.77 5.97
CA LYS A 123 5.23 -4.09 5.29
C LYS A 123 4.46 -5.14 6.09
N ARG A 124 3.17 -4.93 6.25
CA ARG A 124 2.27 -5.86 6.94
C ARG A 124 0.98 -6.00 6.13
N THR A 125 0.44 -7.22 6.15
CA THR A 125 -0.92 -7.50 5.71
C THR A 125 -1.72 -7.91 6.93
N ARG A 126 -2.83 -7.24 7.18
CA ARG A 126 -3.64 -7.49 8.37
C ARG A 126 -5.13 -7.53 8.01
N PRO A 127 -5.91 -8.44 8.63
CA PRO A 127 -7.35 -8.32 8.58
C PRO A 127 -7.78 -7.08 9.38
N TYR A 128 -8.96 -6.53 9.10
CA TYR A 128 -9.52 -5.41 9.87
C TYR A 128 -9.72 -5.75 11.35
N GLN A 129 -9.94 -7.02 11.65
CA GLN A 129 -10.02 -7.53 13.02
C GLN A 129 -9.39 -8.93 13.11
N GLY A 130 -8.53 -9.12 14.09
CA GLY A 130 -7.89 -10.41 14.34
C GLY A 130 -6.51 -10.25 15.00
N ASN A 131 -5.99 -11.33 15.54
CA ASN A 131 -4.65 -11.39 16.17
C ASN A 131 -4.45 -10.32 17.27
N GLY A 132 -5.50 -9.98 18.02
CA GLY A 132 -5.45 -8.95 19.07
C GLY A 132 -5.46 -7.52 18.56
N LEU A 133 -5.72 -7.30 17.28
CA LEU A 133 -5.82 -5.98 16.63
C LEU A 133 -7.23 -5.76 16.11
N THR A 134 -7.73 -4.53 16.26
CA THR A 134 -9.00 -4.09 15.68
C THR A 134 -8.81 -2.71 15.07
N VAL A 135 -9.09 -2.56 13.79
CA VAL A 135 -9.10 -1.25 13.11
C VAL A 135 -10.27 -0.42 13.63
N ILE A 136 -9.99 0.72 14.27
CA ILE A 136 -11.02 1.62 14.78
C ILE A 136 -11.33 2.78 13.81
N GLY A 137 -10.46 3.04 12.86
CA GLY A 137 -10.61 4.07 11.85
C GLY A 137 -9.26 4.45 11.25
N TRP A 138 -9.25 5.54 10.51
CA TRP A 138 -8.04 6.06 9.87
C TRP A 138 -8.06 7.59 9.79
N ALA A 139 -6.88 8.18 9.89
CA ALA A 139 -6.67 9.60 9.65
C ALA A 139 -6.26 9.82 8.19
N ARG A 140 -6.91 10.75 7.50
CA ARG A 140 -6.66 11.13 6.12
C ARG A 140 -5.97 12.50 6.06
N PRO A 141 -4.68 12.57 5.75
CA PRO A 141 -3.96 13.82 5.58
C PRO A 141 -4.45 14.60 4.35
N ALA A 142 -4.26 15.92 4.38
CA ALA A 142 -4.64 16.81 3.27
C ALA A 142 -3.55 16.84 2.20
N TYR A 143 -3.37 15.74 1.47
CA TYR A 143 -2.45 15.69 0.34
C TYR A 143 -2.80 16.67 -0.76
N ASP A 144 -1.81 17.13 -1.51
CA ASP A 144 -2.04 17.87 -2.75
C ASP A 144 -2.45 16.89 -3.85
N ASN A 145 -3.75 16.66 -3.93
CA ASN A 145 -4.34 15.79 -4.94
C ASN A 145 -4.60 16.50 -6.29
N ALA A 146 -3.99 17.67 -6.52
CA ALA A 146 -4.16 18.39 -7.78
C ALA A 146 -3.66 17.60 -8.99
N GLU A 147 -2.97 16.49 -8.76
CA GLU A 147 -2.52 15.51 -9.74
C GLU A 147 -2.71 14.04 -9.26
N TYR A 148 -3.76 13.73 -8.49
CA TYR A 148 -4.26 12.38 -8.57
C TYR A 148 -4.92 12.24 -9.95
N GLU A 149 -4.09 12.17 -10.97
CA GLU A 149 -4.53 11.55 -12.21
C GLU A 149 -4.95 10.13 -11.79
N ALA A 150 -6.25 9.86 -11.94
CA ALA A 150 -6.76 8.50 -11.92
C ALA A 150 -5.76 7.63 -12.68
N PRO A 151 -5.40 6.43 -12.18
CA PRO A 151 -4.31 5.61 -12.71
C PRO A 151 -4.31 5.75 -14.21
N VAL A 152 -3.20 6.23 -14.79
CA VAL A 152 -3.10 6.58 -16.22
C VAL A 152 -3.83 5.49 -16.97
N GLU A 153 -4.99 5.84 -17.56
CA GLU A 153 -5.68 4.90 -18.43
C GLU A 153 -4.60 4.41 -19.36
N ALA A 154 -4.41 3.11 -19.41
CA ALA A 154 -3.29 2.51 -20.08
C ALA A 154 -3.03 3.24 -21.37
N GLY A 155 -1.87 3.89 -21.46
CA GLY A 155 -1.50 4.66 -22.64
C GLY A 155 -1.71 3.78 -23.87
N ASP A 156 -2.05 4.37 -25.00
CA ASP A 156 -2.09 3.69 -26.28
C ASP A 156 -0.68 3.13 -26.57
N PHE A 157 -0.39 1.95 -26.04
CA PHE A 157 0.86 1.26 -26.34
C PHE A 157 0.78 0.74 -27.77
N ALA A 158 1.75 1.10 -28.58
CA ALA A 158 1.78 0.68 -29.99
C ALA A 158 1.66 -0.85 -30.12
N GLY A 159 0.60 -1.32 -30.72
CA GLY A 159 0.36 -2.76 -30.95
C GLY A 159 -0.16 -3.53 -29.73
N VAL A 160 -0.62 -2.85 -28.69
CA VAL A 160 -1.25 -3.47 -27.51
C VAL A 160 -2.64 -2.87 -27.30
N ASN A 161 -3.63 -3.72 -27.10
CA ASN A 161 -5.01 -3.33 -26.83
C ASN A 161 -5.45 -3.82 -25.47
N LYS A 162 -6.15 -2.98 -24.71
CA LYS A 162 -6.89 -3.42 -23.54
C LYS A 162 -8.06 -4.27 -24.03
N ILE A 163 -8.16 -5.52 -23.59
CA ILE A 163 -9.23 -6.42 -24.00
C ILE A 163 -10.39 -6.46 -23.03
N LYS A 164 -10.16 -6.25 -21.75
CA LYS A 164 -11.23 -6.18 -20.74
C LYS A 164 -10.76 -5.59 -19.43
N ASP A 165 -11.70 -5.05 -18.68
CA ASP A 165 -11.61 -4.86 -17.25
C ASP A 165 -12.05 -6.17 -16.59
N GLU A 166 -11.19 -6.76 -15.80
CA GLU A 166 -11.45 -8.00 -15.08
C GLU A 166 -10.56 -8.04 -13.85
N THR A 167 -11.19 -8.17 -12.70
CA THR A 167 -10.48 -8.40 -11.44
C THR A 167 -10.29 -9.89 -11.21
N GLY A 168 -9.14 -10.28 -10.74
CA GLY A 168 -8.82 -11.66 -10.40
C GLY A 168 -7.47 -11.74 -9.71
N THR A 169 -7.11 -12.95 -9.31
CA THR A 169 -5.79 -13.26 -8.74
C THR A 169 -5.03 -14.16 -9.71
N MET A 170 -3.73 -13.94 -9.86
CA MET A 170 -2.83 -14.84 -10.59
C MET A 170 -1.85 -15.48 -9.61
N THR A 171 -1.70 -16.80 -9.69
CA THR A 171 -0.59 -17.54 -9.07
C THR A 171 0.46 -17.87 -10.14
N VAL A 172 1.70 -17.50 -9.89
CA VAL A 172 2.84 -17.71 -10.82
C VAL A 172 3.32 -19.17 -10.77
N ASN A 173 3.44 -19.82 -11.94
CA ASN A 173 3.86 -21.23 -12.06
C ASN A 173 5.22 -21.40 -12.77
N VAL A 174 5.94 -20.30 -13.02
CA VAL A 174 7.30 -20.30 -13.60
C VAL A 174 8.31 -19.89 -12.52
N GLU A 175 9.59 -20.17 -12.75
CA GLU A 175 10.66 -19.87 -11.79
C GLU A 175 10.69 -18.40 -11.40
N SER A 176 10.57 -17.49 -12.38
CA SER A 176 10.48 -16.05 -12.16
C SER A 176 9.68 -15.38 -13.27
N LEU A 177 8.86 -14.41 -12.91
CA LEU A 177 7.99 -13.67 -13.82
C LEU A 177 8.15 -12.17 -13.60
N ASN A 178 8.57 -11.46 -14.64
CA ASN A 178 8.91 -10.04 -14.57
C ASN A 178 7.66 -9.15 -14.45
N VAL A 179 7.75 -8.15 -13.59
CA VAL A 179 6.83 -7.01 -13.47
C VAL A 179 7.41 -5.83 -14.23
N ARG A 180 6.64 -5.23 -15.11
CA ARG A 180 7.12 -4.21 -16.06
C ARG A 180 6.31 -2.92 -16.00
N THR A 181 6.93 -1.84 -16.47
CA THR A 181 6.29 -0.51 -16.56
C THR A 181 5.28 -0.41 -17.72
N GLU A 182 5.45 -1.22 -18.77
CA GLU A 182 4.59 -1.26 -19.96
C GLU A 182 4.36 -2.71 -20.41
N PRO A 183 3.29 -3.01 -21.16
CA PRO A 183 3.02 -4.36 -21.67
C PRO A 183 3.91 -4.70 -22.88
N SER A 184 5.21 -4.70 -22.65
CA SER A 184 6.27 -4.99 -23.63
C SER A 184 7.45 -5.69 -22.96
N THR A 185 8.04 -6.68 -23.64
CA THR A 185 9.25 -7.36 -23.18
C THR A 185 10.49 -6.46 -23.22
N ASP A 186 10.42 -5.33 -23.92
CA ASP A 186 11.49 -4.33 -24.02
C ASP A 186 11.39 -3.23 -22.96
N SER A 187 10.27 -3.20 -22.21
CA SER A 187 10.08 -2.20 -21.15
C SER A 187 10.86 -2.54 -19.88
N GLU A 188 11.07 -1.55 -19.05
CA GLU A 188 11.80 -1.67 -17.79
C GLU A 188 11.17 -2.74 -16.89
N ILE A 189 12.02 -3.57 -16.27
CA ILE A 189 11.65 -4.54 -15.24
C ILE A 189 11.81 -3.85 -13.89
N VAL A 190 10.72 -3.72 -13.15
CA VAL A 190 10.70 -3.03 -11.85
C VAL A 190 10.60 -3.97 -10.66
N ALA A 191 10.20 -5.22 -10.90
CA ALA A 191 10.11 -6.28 -9.90
C ALA A 191 10.00 -7.64 -10.58
N SER A 192 9.93 -8.72 -9.81
CA SER A 192 9.58 -10.07 -10.28
C SER A 192 8.79 -10.82 -9.22
N TYR A 193 7.96 -11.76 -9.67
CA TYR A 193 7.33 -12.78 -8.85
C TYR A 193 8.03 -14.11 -9.04
N GLU A 194 8.31 -14.79 -7.94
CA GLU A 194 8.85 -16.16 -7.93
C GLU A 194 7.69 -17.18 -8.07
N ASN A 195 8.04 -18.43 -8.35
CA ASN A 195 7.07 -19.54 -8.40
C ASN A 195 6.23 -19.61 -7.11
N GLY A 196 4.91 -19.68 -7.26
CA GLY A 196 3.94 -19.64 -6.17
C GLY A 196 3.63 -18.23 -5.64
N GLY A 197 4.25 -17.19 -6.19
CA GLY A 197 3.89 -15.80 -5.90
C GLY A 197 2.52 -15.46 -6.45
N GLU A 198 1.76 -14.63 -5.73
CA GLU A 198 0.41 -14.23 -6.11
C GLU A 198 0.29 -12.71 -6.22
N PHE A 199 -0.55 -12.25 -7.14
CA PHE A 199 -0.93 -10.85 -7.24
C PHE A 199 -2.35 -10.70 -7.79
N ASN A 200 -3.03 -9.64 -7.36
CA ASN A 200 -4.32 -9.25 -7.90
C ASN A 200 -4.13 -8.39 -9.15
N TYR A 201 -5.04 -8.50 -10.11
CA TYR A 201 -5.07 -7.69 -11.31
C TYR A 201 -6.47 -7.12 -11.56
N ASP A 202 -6.55 -6.01 -12.29
CA ASP A 202 -7.79 -5.28 -12.58
C ASP A 202 -8.10 -5.18 -14.07
N SER A 203 -7.16 -5.52 -14.93
CA SER A 203 -7.34 -5.39 -16.37
C SER A 203 -6.43 -6.32 -17.17
N VAL A 204 -6.89 -6.66 -18.38
CA VAL A 204 -6.22 -7.59 -19.29
C VAL A 204 -5.94 -6.90 -20.62
N TYR A 205 -4.70 -7.03 -21.10
CA TYR A 205 -4.21 -6.49 -22.36
C TYR A 205 -3.71 -7.59 -23.28
N GLU A 206 -3.68 -7.35 -24.58
CA GLU A 206 -3.13 -8.26 -25.58
C GLU A 206 -2.32 -7.48 -26.62
N GLY A 207 -1.10 -7.92 -26.86
CA GLY A 207 -0.20 -7.35 -27.85
C GLY A 207 1.24 -7.74 -27.60
N ASN A 208 2.10 -7.40 -28.56
CA ASN A 208 3.54 -7.73 -28.52
C ASN A 208 3.82 -9.23 -28.30
N GLY A 209 2.93 -10.12 -28.80
CA GLY A 209 3.06 -11.57 -28.68
C GLY A 209 2.61 -12.15 -27.35
N TYR A 210 2.08 -11.35 -26.44
CA TYR A 210 1.67 -11.78 -25.12
C TYR A 210 0.25 -11.30 -24.74
N ARG A 211 -0.35 -12.02 -23.80
CA ARG A 211 -1.45 -11.51 -22.98
C ARG A 211 -0.90 -11.08 -21.65
N TRP A 212 -1.26 -9.87 -21.22
CA TRP A 212 -0.76 -9.19 -20.04
C TRP A 212 -1.87 -9.01 -19.02
N LEU A 213 -1.56 -9.26 -17.77
CA LEU A 213 -2.36 -8.82 -16.64
C LEU A 213 -1.80 -7.50 -16.12
N SER A 214 -2.67 -6.60 -15.74
CA SER A 214 -2.27 -5.28 -15.27
C SER A 214 -2.94 -4.96 -13.95
N TYR A 215 -2.21 -4.26 -13.09
CA TYR A 215 -2.68 -3.78 -11.81
C TYR A 215 -2.00 -2.46 -11.46
N VAL A 216 -2.60 -1.72 -10.52
CA VAL A 216 -1.94 -0.55 -9.92
C VAL A 216 -1.10 -1.03 -8.76
N SER A 217 0.21 -0.74 -8.80
CA SER A 217 1.13 -1.10 -7.72
C SER A 217 0.96 -0.19 -6.51
N TYR A 218 1.58 -0.54 -5.39
CA TYR A 218 1.60 0.27 -4.17
C TYR A 218 2.17 1.70 -4.35
N SER A 219 2.96 1.93 -5.42
CA SER A 219 3.43 3.27 -5.79
C SER A 219 2.42 4.07 -6.60
N GLY A 220 1.22 3.53 -6.85
CA GLY A 220 0.21 4.14 -7.73
C GLY A 220 0.52 4.01 -9.21
N ASP A 221 1.63 3.40 -9.59
CA ASP A 221 1.98 3.16 -10.98
C ASP A 221 1.33 1.90 -11.50
N ARG A 222 0.82 1.94 -12.73
CA ARG A 222 0.32 0.75 -13.39
C ARG A 222 1.50 -0.18 -13.76
N ARG A 223 1.31 -1.47 -13.53
CA ARG A 223 2.27 -2.53 -13.79
C ARG A 223 1.66 -3.58 -14.70
N TYR A 224 2.53 -4.27 -15.43
CA TYR A 224 2.14 -5.27 -16.41
C TYR A 224 2.97 -6.53 -16.20
N VAL A 225 2.29 -7.67 -16.21
CA VAL A 225 2.88 -8.99 -16.07
C VAL A 225 2.39 -9.87 -17.21
N ALA A 226 3.31 -10.45 -17.99
CA ALA A 226 2.94 -11.38 -19.04
C ALA A 226 2.37 -12.65 -18.41
N TYR A 227 1.15 -13.04 -18.80
CA TYR A 227 0.53 -14.23 -18.23
C TYR A 227 0.40 -15.38 -19.24
N LYS A 228 0.46 -15.05 -20.54
CA LYS A 228 0.42 -16.04 -21.62
C LYS A 228 1.25 -15.58 -22.81
N ASP A 229 2.06 -16.48 -23.35
CA ASP A 229 2.68 -16.31 -24.67
C ASP A 229 1.67 -16.73 -25.76
N LEU A 230 1.34 -15.83 -26.65
CA LEU A 230 0.36 -16.07 -27.71
C LEU A 230 0.92 -16.88 -28.87
N ASN A 231 2.24 -16.95 -29.02
CA ASN A 231 2.90 -17.70 -30.10
C ASN A 231 3.03 -19.18 -29.74
N SER A 232 3.45 -19.49 -28.51
CA SER A 232 3.57 -20.86 -28.02
C SER A 232 2.28 -21.39 -27.40
N GLY A 233 1.42 -20.50 -26.91
CA GLY A 233 0.22 -20.85 -26.15
C GLY A 233 0.52 -21.15 -24.67
N GLU A 234 1.76 -20.98 -24.22
CA GLU A 234 2.19 -21.25 -22.84
C GLU A 234 1.59 -20.24 -21.87
N TYR A 235 1.15 -20.74 -20.71
CA TYR A 235 0.72 -19.93 -19.59
C TYR A 235 1.80 -19.90 -18.51
N PHE A 236 2.06 -18.72 -17.93
CA PHE A 236 3.06 -18.51 -16.89
C PHE A 236 2.48 -18.61 -15.48
N GLY A 237 1.18 -18.87 -15.37
CA GLY A 237 0.47 -19.03 -14.10
C GLY A 237 -1.00 -19.38 -14.29
N GLU A 238 -1.71 -19.50 -13.20
CA GLU A 238 -3.15 -19.76 -13.13
C GLU A 238 -3.87 -18.49 -12.64
N VAL A 239 -5.04 -18.22 -13.23
CA VAL A 239 -5.91 -17.08 -12.85
C VAL A 239 -7.24 -17.62 -12.33
N TYR A 240 -7.79 -16.97 -11.28
CA TYR A 240 -9.06 -17.32 -10.62
C TYR A 240 -9.71 -16.09 -9.95
#